data_33d4aaaa54577e9920b998b126fd3a97
#
_entry.id   33d4aaaa54577e9920b998b126fd3a97
#
_cell.length_a   1.000
_cell.length_b   1.000
_cell.length_c   1.000
_cell.angle_alpha   90.00
_cell.angle_beta   90.00
_cell.angle_gamma   90.00
#
_symmetry.space_group_name_H-M   'P 1'
#
loop_
_entity.id
_entity.type
_entity.pdbx_description
1 polymer ?
#
loop_
_entity_poly.entity_id
_entity_poly.type
_entity_poly.pdbx_seq_one_letter_code
_entity_poly.pdbx_strand_id
1 'polypeptide(L)'
;HDHKYDPFTQKEFYELYAYFNNVPEEGKGREVGNDVPIAEVPTPEQAVRRDELTAKIASFEQQLSGPDERLDALQAAWEQEQAQKFAALDWRTVDIANAASANGATVTKQDDNTFLVSGTTPDKDVYSVTFTAPRNIGALKLEVLTDVSFPESGPGRAANGNIVLTGFEVERAPSDAPDKVEPLRFADALADYAQPNGNYSIRNAIDADPATGWGTGSPEKRENRTAMFVLDGAANIQPGDRVTVKLRHESEHAAHSIGKFRLSQSVSRDITKWTKPELGTWHY
;
A
#
# COMPACT_ATOMS: atom_id res chain seq x y z
N HIS A 1 33.54 53.02 30.42
CA HIS A 1 34.51 53.38 29.36
C HIS A 1 33.72 53.94 28.18
N ASP A 2 33.86 55.22 27.98
CA ASP A 2 33.26 55.94 26.86
C ASP A 2 34.08 55.66 25.61
N HIS A 3 33.42 55.58 24.44
CA HIS A 3 34.10 55.39 23.19
C HIS A 3 34.99 56.63 22.87
N LYS A 4 36.25 56.39 22.51
CA LYS A 4 37.23 57.48 22.37
C LYS A 4 36.84 58.59 21.38
N TYR A 5 35.98 58.29 20.41
CA TYR A 5 35.58 59.19 19.32
C TYR A 5 34.09 59.44 19.22
N ASP A 6 33.28 58.81 20.09
CA ASP A 6 31.82 58.95 20.07
C ASP A 6 31.31 59.58 21.37
N PRO A 7 30.33 60.49 21.30
CA PRO A 7 29.80 61.16 22.47
C PRO A 7 28.87 60.29 23.32
N PHE A 8 28.74 58.98 22.99
CA PHE A 8 27.86 58.08 23.70
C PHE A 8 28.57 57.37 24.83
N THR A 9 27.94 57.38 25.99
CA THR A 9 28.37 56.58 27.13
C THR A 9 28.07 55.10 26.90
N GLN A 10 28.79 54.22 27.60
CA GLN A 10 28.52 52.78 27.56
C GLN A 10 27.06 52.46 27.93
N LYS A 11 26.46 53.20 28.86
CA LYS A 11 25.06 53.04 29.25
C LYS A 11 24.14 53.34 28.04
N GLU A 12 24.33 54.47 27.38
CA GLU A 12 23.52 54.87 26.20
C GLU A 12 23.67 53.87 25.06
N PHE A 13 24.87 53.31 24.88
CA PHE A 13 25.09 52.26 23.86
C PHE A 13 24.22 51.00 24.17
N TYR A 14 24.20 50.53 25.40
CA TYR A 14 23.39 49.38 25.75
C TYR A 14 21.89 49.69 25.76
N GLU A 15 21.48 50.90 26.08
CA GLU A 15 20.08 51.33 25.96
C GLU A 15 19.65 51.34 24.49
N LEU A 16 20.46 51.86 23.58
CA LEU A 16 20.21 51.82 22.14
C LEU A 16 20.25 50.38 21.63
N TYR A 17 21.23 49.58 22.03
CA TYR A 17 21.33 48.17 21.66
C TYR A 17 20.11 47.38 22.13
N ALA A 18 19.63 47.57 23.34
CA ALA A 18 18.43 46.90 23.85
C ALA A 18 17.18 47.26 23.03
N TYR A 19 17.09 48.49 22.54
CA TYR A 19 15.99 48.92 21.68
C TYR A 19 15.93 48.15 20.36
N PHE A 20 17.09 47.93 19.74
CA PHE A 20 17.16 47.19 18.47
C PHE A 20 17.22 45.66 18.65
N ASN A 21 17.74 45.18 19.77
CA ASN A 21 17.90 43.74 20.03
C ASN A 21 16.59 42.98 20.26
N ASN A 22 15.46 43.70 20.34
CA ASN A 22 14.11 43.10 20.42
C ASN A 22 13.43 42.94 19.08
N VAL A 23 14.09 43.34 17.97
CA VAL A 23 13.54 43.17 16.63
C VAL A 23 14.02 41.84 16.11
N PRO A 24 13.12 40.90 15.73
CA PRO A 24 13.49 39.61 15.18
C PRO A 24 13.92 39.74 13.71
N GLU A 25 15.05 40.38 13.47
CA GLU A 25 15.66 40.52 12.17
C GLU A 25 16.69 39.42 11.95
N GLU A 26 16.66 38.77 10.78
CA GLU A 26 17.63 37.74 10.41
C GLU A 26 18.96 38.31 9.91
N GLY A 27 19.10 39.63 9.84
CA GLY A 27 20.33 40.33 9.46
C GLY A 27 20.77 40.15 7.98
N LYS A 28 19.91 39.52 7.19
CA LYS A 28 20.10 39.36 5.73
C LYS A 28 18.94 40.03 5.01
N GLY A 29 19.17 41.13 4.33
CA GLY A 29 18.17 41.74 3.50
C GLY A 29 17.69 40.77 2.41
N ARG A 30 16.40 40.74 2.13
CA ARG A 30 15.87 40.02 0.97
C ARG A 30 16.26 40.75 -0.31
N GLU A 31 16.63 40.02 -1.34
CA GLU A 31 16.94 40.58 -2.65
C GLU A 31 15.75 41.38 -3.23
N VAL A 32 14.52 41.04 -2.85
CA VAL A 32 13.29 41.73 -3.26
C VAL A 32 12.29 41.75 -2.11
N GLY A 33 11.78 42.95 -1.76
CA GLY A 33 10.74 43.12 -0.75
C GLY A 33 11.25 43.67 0.60
N ASN A 34 10.37 43.72 1.58
CA ASN A 34 10.67 44.19 2.93
C ASN A 34 11.14 43.03 3.83
N ASP A 35 12.05 43.34 4.72
CA ASP A 35 12.45 42.38 5.77
C ASP A 35 11.32 42.14 6.78
N VAL A 36 11.31 40.95 7.38
CA VAL A 36 10.34 40.61 8.43
C VAL A 36 10.71 41.31 9.76
N PRO A 37 9.72 41.67 10.57
CA PRO A 37 8.29 41.44 10.42
C PRO A 37 7.62 42.34 9.38
N ILE A 38 6.78 41.74 8.51
CA ILE A 38 6.02 42.48 7.51
C ILE A 38 4.62 42.72 8.04
N ALA A 39 4.19 43.99 8.08
CA ALA A 39 2.79 44.30 8.31
C ALA A 39 2.09 44.55 6.95
N GLU A 40 1.06 43.75 6.70
CA GLU A 40 0.20 43.99 5.54
C GLU A 40 -0.75 45.16 5.82
N VAL A 41 -0.64 46.21 5.06
CA VAL A 41 -1.51 47.40 5.18
C VAL A 41 -2.31 47.53 3.88
N PRO A 42 -3.45 46.83 3.77
CA PRO A 42 -4.29 46.92 2.59
C PRO A 42 -4.95 48.28 2.48
N THR A 43 -5.15 48.74 1.25
CA THR A 43 -6.05 49.90 1.01
C THR A 43 -7.48 49.54 1.43
N PRO A 44 -8.36 50.54 1.68
CA PRO A 44 -9.75 50.26 2.01
C PRO A 44 -10.44 49.33 0.99
N GLU A 45 -10.20 49.52 -0.30
CA GLU A 45 -10.75 48.67 -1.35
C GLU A 45 -10.19 47.25 -1.34
N GLN A 46 -8.89 47.11 -1.06
CA GLN A 46 -8.24 45.78 -0.91
C GLN A 46 -8.74 45.04 0.32
N ALA A 47 -8.99 45.76 1.45
CA ALA A 47 -9.56 45.18 2.65
C ALA A 47 -10.96 44.62 2.40
N VAL A 48 -11.85 45.41 1.75
CA VAL A 48 -13.19 44.95 1.36
C VAL A 48 -13.10 43.72 0.45
N ARG A 49 -12.25 43.76 -0.56
CA ARG A 49 -12.09 42.66 -1.50
C ARG A 49 -11.54 41.38 -0.86
N ARG A 50 -10.59 41.53 0.07
CA ARG A 50 -10.08 40.41 0.87
C ARG A 50 -11.20 39.77 1.69
N ASP A 51 -12.00 40.57 2.38
CA ASP A 51 -13.08 40.08 3.24
C ASP A 51 -14.17 39.38 2.40
N GLU A 52 -14.51 39.89 1.22
CA GLU A 52 -15.41 39.22 0.27
C GLU A 52 -14.85 37.86 -0.18
N LEU A 53 -13.57 37.80 -0.53
CA LEU A 53 -12.92 36.57 -0.98
C LEU A 53 -12.82 35.55 0.16
N THR A 54 -12.49 36.00 1.37
CA THR A 54 -12.46 35.16 2.56
C THR A 54 -13.83 34.54 2.88
N ALA A 55 -14.89 35.34 2.77
CA ALA A 55 -16.25 34.85 2.94
C ALA A 55 -16.64 33.81 1.86
N LYS A 56 -16.23 34.03 0.60
CA LYS A 56 -16.47 33.06 -0.47
C LYS A 56 -15.70 31.76 -0.26
N ILE A 57 -14.43 31.84 0.14
CA ILE A 57 -13.61 30.66 0.46
C ILE A 57 -14.29 29.86 1.58
N ALA A 58 -14.65 30.49 2.70
CA ALA A 58 -15.33 29.85 3.79
C ALA A 58 -16.65 29.18 3.37
N SER A 59 -17.43 29.83 2.47
CA SER A 59 -18.65 29.25 1.92
C SER A 59 -18.37 28.00 1.07
N PHE A 60 -17.33 28.00 0.26
CA PHE A 60 -16.95 26.85 -0.55
C PHE A 60 -16.38 25.71 0.31
N GLU A 61 -15.58 26.02 1.32
CA GLU A 61 -15.07 25.04 2.28
C GLU A 61 -16.22 24.37 3.03
N GLN A 62 -17.23 25.13 3.44
CA GLN A 62 -18.43 24.59 4.06
C GLN A 62 -19.22 23.68 3.11
N GLN A 63 -19.34 24.04 1.82
CA GLN A 63 -19.99 23.19 0.82
C GLN A 63 -19.21 21.90 0.56
N LEU A 64 -17.88 21.97 0.52
CA LEU A 64 -17.00 20.81 0.31
C LEU A 64 -16.96 19.86 1.51
N SER A 65 -17.07 20.39 2.71
CA SER A 65 -17.05 19.60 3.95
C SER A 65 -18.43 19.11 4.38
N GLY A 66 -19.50 19.68 3.80
CA GLY A 66 -20.88 19.29 4.11
C GLY A 66 -21.30 17.99 3.43
N PRO A 67 -22.31 17.28 3.98
CA PRO A 67 -22.90 16.14 3.31
C PRO A 67 -23.61 16.59 2.02
N ASP A 68 -23.39 15.83 0.95
CA ASP A 68 -24.12 16.00 -0.32
C ASP A 68 -24.94 14.72 -0.57
N GLU A 69 -26.22 14.76 -0.24
CA GLU A 69 -27.12 13.60 -0.38
C GLU A 69 -27.12 13.01 -1.80
N ARG A 70 -26.90 13.83 -2.82
CA ARG A 70 -26.83 13.36 -4.21
C ARG A 70 -25.56 12.58 -4.45
N LEU A 71 -24.41 13.06 -3.96
CA LEU A 71 -23.13 12.34 -4.07
C LEU A 71 -23.16 11.07 -3.24
N ASP A 72 -23.72 11.12 -2.03
CA ASP A 72 -23.88 9.95 -1.16
C ASP A 72 -24.75 8.87 -1.84
N ALA A 73 -25.85 9.25 -2.47
CA ALA A 73 -26.71 8.33 -3.20
C ALA A 73 -26.00 7.73 -4.45
N LEU A 74 -25.24 8.53 -5.19
CA LEU A 74 -24.46 8.07 -6.33
C LEU A 74 -23.34 7.12 -5.89
N GLN A 75 -22.68 7.43 -4.79
CA GLN A 75 -21.66 6.58 -4.22
C GLN A 75 -22.26 5.24 -3.77
N ALA A 76 -23.35 5.25 -3.03
CA ALA A 76 -24.02 4.03 -2.58
C ALA A 76 -24.45 3.14 -3.75
N ALA A 77 -25.01 3.74 -4.81
CA ALA A 77 -25.38 3.00 -6.01
C ALA A 77 -24.17 2.39 -6.72
N TRP A 78 -23.08 3.15 -6.83
CA TRP A 78 -21.82 2.67 -7.40
C TRP A 78 -21.23 1.55 -6.56
N GLU A 79 -21.16 1.68 -5.24
CA GLU A 79 -20.67 0.65 -4.32
C GLU A 79 -21.47 -0.65 -4.45
N GLN A 80 -22.79 -0.56 -4.55
CA GLN A 80 -23.66 -1.72 -4.76
C GLN A 80 -23.37 -2.41 -6.09
N GLU A 81 -23.20 -1.65 -7.16
CA GLU A 81 -22.83 -2.18 -8.49
C GLU A 81 -21.47 -2.88 -8.44
N GLN A 82 -20.48 -2.24 -7.79
CA GLN A 82 -19.16 -2.84 -7.66
C GLN A 82 -19.19 -4.13 -6.81
N ALA A 83 -19.93 -4.14 -5.71
CA ALA A 83 -20.09 -5.33 -4.88
C ALA A 83 -20.69 -6.50 -5.66
N GLN A 84 -21.69 -6.26 -6.52
CA GLN A 84 -22.25 -7.29 -7.40
C GLN A 84 -21.21 -7.82 -8.42
N LYS A 85 -20.46 -6.92 -9.06
CA LYS A 85 -19.39 -7.31 -9.99
C LYS A 85 -18.32 -8.13 -9.29
N PHE A 86 -17.94 -7.74 -8.07
CA PHE A 86 -16.95 -8.47 -7.28
C PHE A 86 -17.45 -9.86 -6.87
N ALA A 87 -18.71 -9.96 -6.46
CA ALA A 87 -19.34 -11.24 -6.14
C ALA A 87 -19.40 -12.19 -7.35
N ALA A 88 -19.59 -11.65 -8.57
CA ALA A 88 -19.61 -12.40 -9.82
C ALA A 88 -18.26 -13.02 -10.18
N LEU A 89 -17.16 -12.62 -9.55
CA LEU A 89 -15.85 -13.27 -9.74
C LEU A 89 -15.79 -14.71 -9.21
N ASP A 90 -16.78 -15.12 -8.40
CA ASP A 90 -16.94 -16.49 -7.86
C ASP A 90 -15.64 -17.06 -7.28
N TRP A 91 -15.06 -16.35 -6.31
CA TRP A 91 -13.88 -16.82 -5.59
C TRP A 91 -14.20 -18.05 -4.78
N ARG A 92 -13.43 -19.13 -4.99
CA ARG A 92 -13.52 -20.37 -4.20
C ARG A 92 -12.18 -20.70 -3.60
N THR A 93 -12.16 -20.96 -2.30
CA THR A 93 -10.98 -21.44 -1.59
C THR A 93 -10.47 -22.71 -2.24
N VAL A 94 -9.16 -22.82 -2.46
CA VAL A 94 -8.54 -24.05 -2.98
C VAL A 94 -8.32 -25.06 -1.87
N ASP A 95 -8.59 -26.34 -2.17
CA ASP A 95 -8.24 -27.42 -1.27
C ASP A 95 -6.79 -27.82 -1.49
N ILE A 96 -5.91 -27.29 -0.65
CA ILE A 96 -4.46 -27.51 -0.74
C ILE A 96 -4.14 -28.90 -0.18
N ALA A 97 -3.55 -29.73 -1.00
CA ALA A 97 -3.16 -31.08 -0.65
C ALA A 97 -1.82 -31.13 0.10
N ASN A 98 -0.90 -30.21 -0.24
CA ASN A 98 0.41 -30.14 0.40
C ASN A 98 0.88 -28.70 0.51
N ALA A 99 1.49 -28.37 1.66
CA ALA A 99 2.12 -27.07 1.90
C ALA A 99 3.43 -27.29 2.66
N ALA A 100 4.52 -26.66 2.19
CA ALA A 100 5.85 -26.82 2.76
C ALA A 100 6.65 -25.52 2.68
N SER A 101 7.57 -25.33 3.61
CA SER A 101 8.62 -24.32 3.60
C SER A 101 9.93 -24.93 3.12
N ALA A 102 10.69 -24.22 2.32
CA ALA A 102 12.00 -24.65 1.83
C ALA A 102 13.07 -24.57 2.93
N ASN A 103 12.93 -23.61 3.88
CA ASN A 103 13.99 -23.29 4.84
C ASN A 103 13.60 -23.64 6.31
N GLY A 104 12.66 -24.57 6.47
CA GLY A 104 12.42 -25.25 7.76
C GLY A 104 11.34 -24.62 8.64
N ALA A 105 10.57 -23.67 8.16
CA ALA A 105 9.33 -23.29 8.84
C ALA A 105 8.30 -24.42 8.73
N THR A 106 7.35 -24.46 9.66
CA THR A 106 6.25 -25.43 9.66
C THR A 106 4.99 -24.77 9.12
N VAL A 107 4.43 -25.29 8.04
CA VAL A 107 3.19 -24.79 7.42
C VAL A 107 2.06 -25.74 7.75
N THR A 108 1.09 -25.29 8.53
CA THR A 108 0.00 -26.13 9.05
C THR A 108 -1.36 -25.65 8.55
N LYS A 109 -2.12 -26.56 7.92
CA LYS A 109 -3.51 -26.29 7.51
C LYS A 109 -4.40 -26.19 8.76
N GLN A 110 -5.27 -25.17 8.78
CA GLN A 110 -6.27 -24.95 9.81
C GLN A 110 -7.66 -25.39 9.31
N ASP A 111 -8.61 -25.53 10.24
CA ASP A 111 -9.98 -25.98 9.94
C ASP A 111 -10.75 -25.03 9.00
N ASP A 112 -10.39 -23.74 8.99
CA ASP A 112 -10.97 -22.71 8.13
C ASP A 112 -10.32 -22.61 6.75
N ASN A 113 -9.51 -23.61 6.36
CA ASN A 113 -8.69 -23.63 5.14
C ASN A 113 -7.66 -22.48 5.05
N THR A 114 -7.26 -21.89 6.17
CA THR A 114 -6.06 -21.06 6.24
C THR A 114 -4.84 -21.90 6.54
N PHE A 115 -3.65 -21.34 6.29
CA PHE A 115 -2.37 -21.94 6.62
C PHE A 115 -1.65 -21.06 7.61
N LEU A 116 -1.29 -21.65 8.77
CA LEU A 116 -0.48 -21.00 9.79
C LEU A 116 0.97 -21.45 9.64
N VAL A 117 1.89 -20.50 9.62
CA VAL A 117 3.33 -20.76 9.53
C VAL A 117 3.94 -20.55 10.90
N SER A 118 4.59 -21.60 11.42
CA SER A 118 5.18 -21.64 12.76
C SER A 118 6.60 -22.20 12.76
N GLY A 119 7.16 -22.45 13.91
CA GLY A 119 8.51 -23.01 14.05
C GLY A 119 9.60 -21.98 13.73
N THR A 120 10.70 -22.43 13.12
CA THR A 120 11.82 -21.57 12.75
C THR A 120 11.39 -20.40 11.86
N THR A 121 12.04 -19.26 12.04
CA THR A 121 11.80 -18.06 11.22
C THR A 121 13.10 -17.75 10.45
N PRO A 122 13.29 -18.34 9.26
CA PRO A 122 14.46 -18.09 8.44
C PRO A 122 14.47 -16.64 7.95
N ASP A 123 15.66 -16.11 7.66
CA ASP A 123 15.81 -14.78 7.05
C ASP A 123 15.15 -14.70 5.68
N LYS A 124 15.23 -15.79 4.92
CA LYS A 124 14.56 -15.97 3.62
C LYS A 124 13.84 -17.29 3.60
N ASP A 125 12.68 -17.36 2.93
CA ASP A 125 11.93 -18.60 2.79
C ASP A 125 11.13 -18.64 1.50
N VAL A 126 10.78 -19.85 1.05
CA VAL A 126 9.86 -20.09 -0.06
C VAL A 126 8.82 -21.10 0.42
N TYR A 127 7.57 -20.67 0.42
CA TYR A 127 6.45 -21.59 0.68
C TYR A 127 5.94 -22.15 -0.62
N SER A 128 5.83 -23.46 -0.71
CA SER A 128 5.24 -24.16 -1.84
C SER A 128 3.95 -24.79 -1.42
N VAL A 129 2.85 -24.49 -2.11
CA VAL A 129 1.54 -25.08 -1.89
C VAL A 129 1.06 -25.72 -3.16
N THR A 130 0.57 -26.96 -3.05
CA THR A 130 0.16 -27.77 -4.19
C THR A 130 -1.29 -28.24 -4.03
N PHE A 131 -2.07 -28.11 -5.09
CA PHE A 131 -3.44 -28.56 -5.16
C PHE A 131 -3.79 -29.10 -6.56
N THR A 132 -4.89 -29.86 -6.66
CA THR A 132 -5.46 -30.25 -7.93
C THR A 132 -6.51 -29.22 -8.34
N ALA A 133 -6.44 -28.73 -9.56
CA ALA A 133 -7.40 -27.75 -10.08
C ALA A 133 -8.80 -28.38 -10.19
N PRO A 134 -9.80 -27.87 -9.46
CA PRO A 134 -11.16 -28.41 -9.54
C PRO A 134 -11.91 -27.94 -10.78
N ARG A 135 -11.43 -26.89 -11.43
CA ARG A 135 -11.99 -26.24 -12.62
C ARG A 135 -10.92 -25.41 -13.30
N ASN A 136 -11.25 -24.82 -14.45
CA ASN A 136 -10.38 -23.83 -15.09
C ASN A 136 -10.09 -22.69 -14.12
N ILE A 137 -8.84 -22.19 -14.15
CA ILE A 137 -8.42 -21.09 -13.28
C ILE A 137 -7.95 -19.92 -14.17
N GLY A 138 -8.58 -18.77 -13.99
CA GLY A 138 -8.22 -17.52 -14.64
C GLY A 138 -7.47 -16.57 -13.73
N ALA A 139 -7.71 -16.68 -12.41
CA ALA A 139 -7.05 -15.85 -11.40
C ALA A 139 -6.91 -16.58 -10.07
N LEU A 140 -5.89 -16.17 -9.31
CA LEU A 140 -5.65 -16.60 -7.94
C LEU A 140 -5.74 -15.41 -6.98
N LYS A 141 -6.27 -15.65 -5.77
CA LYS A 141 -6.35 -14.67 -4.70
C LYS A 141 -5.57 -15.18 -3.49
N LEU A 142 -4.65 -14.37 -3.02
CA LEU A 142 -3.90 -14.56 -1.77
C LEU A 142 -4.49 -13.63 -0.71
N GLU A 143 -4.97 -14.19 0.37
CA GLU A 143 -5.33 -13.47 1.58
C GLU A 143 -4.21 -13.68 2.59
N VAL A 144 -3.59 -12.59 3.03
CA VAL A 144 -2.57 -12.57 4.08
C VAL A 144 -3.24 -12.08 5.35
N LEU A 145 -3.23 -12.91 6.36
CA LEU A 145 -4.07 -12.75 7.54
C LEU A 145 -3.24 -12.40 8.77
N THR A 146 -3.77 -11.52 9.59
CA THR A 146 -3.22 -11.21 10.91
C THR A 146 -3.49 -12.36 11.88
N ASP A 147 -2.60 -12.54 12.86
CA ASP A 147 -2.80 -13.52 13.93
C ASP A 147 -2.08 -13.05 15.19
N VAL A 148 -2.70 -13.27 16.35
CA VAL A 148 -2.17 -12.86 17.66
C VAL A 148 -0.88 -13.58 18.04
N SER A 149 -0.57 -14.70 17.39
CA SER A 149 0.68 -15.46 17.62
C SER A 149 1.90 -14.81 16.94
N PHE A 150 1.72 -13.81 16.06
CA PHE A 150 2.82 -13.13 15.39
C PHE A 150 3.20 -11.82 16.07
N PRO A 151 4.43 -11.35 15.84
CA PRO A 151 4.88 -10.07 16.34
C PRO A 151 3.89 -8.96 15.99
N GLU A 152 3.58 -8.13 16.97
CA GLU A 152 2.65 -7.01 16.82
C GLU A 152 1.25 -7.40 16.34
N SER A 153 0.87 -8.68 16.47
CA SER A 153 -0.36 -9.25 15.89
C SER A 153 -0.51 -8.96 14.39
N GLY A 154 0.60 -8.85 13.68
CA GLY A 154 0.63 -8.53 12.26
C GLY A 154 0.40 -9.74 11.36
N PRO A 155 0.45 -9.56 10.03
CA PRO A 155 0.32 -10.64 9.06
C PRO A 155 1.64 -11.39 8.82
N GLY A 156 2.77 -10.84 9.28
CA GLY A 156 4.12 -11.34 9.02
C GLY A 156 4.85 -11.85 10.27
N ARG A 157 5.94 -12.57 10.02
CA ARG A 157 6.78 -13.19 11.04
C ARG A 157 7.98 -12.30 11.44
N ALA A 158 8.22 -11.20 10.73
CA ALA A 158 9.22 -10.20 11.10
C ALA A 158 8.87 -9.53 12.43
N ALA A 159 9.89 -9.05 13.16
CA ALA A 159 9.71 -8.42 14.48
C ALA A 159 8.74 -7.22 14.47
N ASN A 160 8.59 -6.55 13.33
CA ASN A 160 7.64 -5.45 13.13
C ASN A 160 6.27 -5.92 12.58
N GLY A 161 6.02 -7.23 12.47
CA GLY A 161 4.79 -7.80 11.95
C GLY A 161 4.57 -7.64 10.44
N ASN A 162 5.54 -7.12 9.71
CA ASN A 162 5.45 -6.87 8.26
C ASN A 162 5.79 -8.11 7.43
N ILE A 163 5.41 -8.06 6.15
CA ILE A 163 5.81 -9.01 5.11
C ILE A 163 6.45 -8.30 3.92
N VAL A 164 7.28 -9.04 3.18
CA VAL A 164 7.68 -8.70 1.80
C VAL A 164 7.60 -9.97 0.96
N LEU A 165 6.63 -10.01 0.06
CA LEU A 165 6.48 -11.09 -0.92
C LEU A 165 7.25 -10.71 -2.19
N THR A 166 8.42 -11.32 -2.38
CA THR A 166 9.31 -11.03 -3.52
C THR A 166 8.96 -11.84 -4.77
N GLY A 167 8.12 -12.87 -4.65
CA GLY A 167 7.67 -13.64 -5.79
C GLY A 167 6.38 -14.40 -5.50
N PHE A 168 5.43 -14.31 -6.43
CA PHE A 168 4.25 -15.15 -6.52
C PHE A 168 4.32 -15.92 -7.83
N GLU A 169 4.72 -17.17 -7.76
CA GLU A 169 4.93 -18.00 -8.94
C GLU A 169 3.88 -19.11 -9.00
N VAL A 170 3.48 -19.50 -10.21
CA VAL A 170 2.56 -20.60 -10.45
C VAL A 170 3.13 -21.53 -11.49
N GLU A 171 3.13 -22.80 -11.18
CA GLU A 171 3.49 -23.88 -12.08
C GLU A 171 2.29 -24.82 -12.26
N ARG A 172 2.14 -25.33 -13.45
CA ARG A 172 1.13 -26.33 -13.82
C ARG A 172 1.82 -27.61 -14.27
N ALA A 173 1.30 -28.75 -13.85
CA ALA A 173 1.57 -30.04 -14.47
C ALA A 173 0.26 -30.62 -14.96
N PRO A 174 0.10 -30.83 -16.29
CA PRO A 174 -1.11 -31.39 -16.86
C PRO A 174 -1.44 -32.78 -16.27
N SER A 175 -2.74 -33.08 -16.09
CA SER A 175 -3.15 -34.36 -15.54
C SER A 175 -2.78 -35.57 -16.41
N ASP A 176 -2.67 -35.37 -17.73
CA ASP A 176 -2.24 -36.39 -18.72
C ASP A 176 -0.71 -36.43 -18.93
N ALA A 177 0.03 -35.43 -18.40
CA ALA A 177 1.49 -35.35 -18.50
C ALA A 177 2.09 -34.79 -17.18
N PRO A 178 1.97 -35.52 -16.04
CA PRO A 178 2.29 -34.99 -14.71
C PRO A 178 3.77 -34.65 -14.50
N ASP A 179 4.66 -35.15 -15.32
CA ASP A 179 6.09 -34.85 -15.29
C ASP A 179 6.46 -33.59 -16.07
N LYS A 180 5.53 -33.08 -16.89
CA LYS A 180 5.71 -31.85 -17.67
C LYS A 180 5.29 -30.63 -16.85
N VAL A 181 6.20 -30.06 -16.09
CA VAL A 181 5.95 -28.85 -15.31
C VAL A 181 6.15 -27.61 -16.17
N GLU A 182 5.14 -26.77 -16.24
CA GLU A 182 5.13 -25.54 -17.03
C GLU A 182 4.94 -24.31 -16.09
N PRO A 183 5.87 -23.34 -16.10
CA PRO A 183 5.64 -22.08 -15.38
C PRO A 183 4.57 -21.25 -16.11
N LEU A 184 3.70 -20.63 -15.36
CA LEU A 184 2.64 -19.78 -15.88
C LEU A 184 2.99 -18.31 -15.70
N ARG A 185 2.54 -17.47 -16.62
CA ARG A 185 2.71 -16.02 -16.58
C ARG A 185 1.45 -15.34 -16.08
N PHE A 186 1.64 -14.16 -15.53
CA PHE A 186 0.56 -13.28 -15.10
C PHE A 186 0.38 -12.13 -16.10
N ALA A 187 -0.87 -11.77 -16.33
CA ALA A 187 -1.23 -10.57 -17.08
C ALA A 187 -1.17 -9.33 -16.21
N ASP A 188 -1.54 -9.44 -14.94
CA ASP A 188 -1.52 -8.35 -13.96
C ASP A 188 -1.69 -8.85 -12.53
N ALA A 189 -1.45 -7.95 -11.56
CA ALA A 189 -1.73 -8.17 -10.15
C ALA A 189 -2.32 -6.92 -9.50
N LEU A 190 -3.24 -7.12 -8.56
CA LEU A 190 -3.93 -6.07 -7.80
C LEU A 190 -3.87 -6.42 -6.32
N ALA A 191 -3.66 -5.43 -5.45
CA ALA A 191 -3.77 -5.58 -4.00
C ALA A 191 -4.61 -4.45 -3.39
N ASP A 192 -5.25 -4.73 -2.26
CA ASP A 192 -6.01 -3.76 -1.48
C ASP A 192 -5.11 -2.68 -0.84
N TYR A 193 -3.86 -3.02 -0.61
CA TYR A 193 -2.87 -2.12 -0.03
C TYR A 193 -1.44 -2.50 -0.44
N ALA A 194 -0.61 -1.49 -0.62
CA ALA A 194 0.84 -1.63 -0.71
C ALA A 194 1.48 -0.51 0.10
N GLN A 195 2.62 -0.78 0.74
CA GLN A 195 3.35 0.22 1.50
C GLN A 195 3.69 1.42 0.61
N PRO A 196 3.32 2.67 1.00
CA PRO A 196 3.44 3.83 0.10
C PRO A 196 4.87 4.30 -0.09
N ASN A 197 5.74 4.07 0.90
CA ASN A 197 7.13 4.50 0.85
C ASN A 197 8.02 3.37 0.36
N GLY A 198 8.72 3.57 -0.74
CA GLY A 198 9.57 2.57 -1.39
C GLY A 198 8.86 1.88 -2.56
N ASN A 199 9.52 0.90 -3.15
CA ASN A 199 9.02 0.16 -4.32
C ASN A 199 8.38 -1.17 -3.89
N TYR A 200 7.19 -1.10 -3.26
CA TYR A 200 6.50 -2.27 -2.70
C TYR A 200 5.16 -2.60 -3.38
N SER A 201 5.02 -2.27 -4.65
CA SER A 201 3.82 -2.60 -5.43
C SER A 201 3.60 -4.12 -5.51
N ILE A 202 2.34 -4.56 -5.57
CA ILE A 202 2.01 -5.98 -5.78
C ILE A 202 2.56 -6.51 -7.12
N ARG A 203 2.72 -5.66 -8.14
CA ARG A 203 3.29 -6.05 -9.43
C ARG A 203 4.74 -6.51 -9.32
N ASN A 204 5.45 -6.06 -8.29
CA ASN A 204 6.80 -6.52 -8.00
C ASN A 204 6.85 -8.00 -7.52
N ALA A 205 5.73 -8.55 -7.10
CA ALA A 205 5.66 -9.98 -6.78
C ALA A 205 5.54 -10.88 -8.03
N ILE A 206 5.42 -10.29 -9.23
CA ILE A 206 5.30 -11.02 -10.51
C ILE A 206 6.31 -10.55 -11.57
N ASP A 207 7.28 -9.71 -11.21
CA ASP A 207 8.31 -9.17 -12.12
C ASP A 207 9.55 -10.05 -12.24
N ALA A 208 9.65 -11.12 -11.43
CA ALA A 208 10.77 -12.05 -11.33
C ALA A 208 12.09 -11.42 -10.82
N ASP A 209 12.05 -10.23 -10.23
CA ASP A 209 13.20 -9.60 -9.58
C ASP A 209 13.16 -9.84 -8.05
N PRO A 210 14.07 -10.63 -7.48
CA PRO A 210 14.08 -10.93 -6.05
C PRO A 210 14.45 -9.72 -5.17
N ALA A 211 14.97 -8.64 -5.76
CA ALA A 211 15.29 -7.40 -5.05
C ALA A 211 14.05 -6.51 -4.82
N THR A 212 12.97 -6.79 -5.50
CA THR A 212 11.68 -6.08 -5.36
C THR A 212 10.66 -6.96 -4.64
N GLY A 213 9.48 -6.43 -4.36
CA GLY A 213 8.42 -7.24 -3.73
C GLY A 213 7.22 -6.42 -3.28
N TRP A 214 6.16 -7.12 -2.90
CA TRP A 214 5.00 -6.53 -2.28
C TRP A 214 5.17 -6.44 -0.76
N GLY A 215 5.22 -5.22 -0.25
CA GLY A 215 5.29 -4.93 1.19
C GLY A 215 3.97 -4.40 1.73
N THR A 216 3.59 -4.85 2.93
CA THR A 216 2.35 -4.43 3.58
C THR A 216 2.59 -3.61 4.84
N GLY A 217 3.85 -3.24 5.12
CA GLY A 217 4.26 -2.61 6.36
C GLY A 217 3.68 -1.23 6.55
N SER A 218 2.90 -1.13 7.60
CA SER A 218 2.62 0.12 8.28
C SER A 218 2.39 -0.24 9.75
N PRO A 219 3.11 0.36 10.70
CA PRO A 219 2.84 0.16 12.13
C PRO A 219 1.42 0.59 12.51
N GLU A 220 0.77 1.39 11.67
CA GLU A 220 -0.56 1.95 11.90
C GLU A 220 -1.71 1.12 11.29
N LYS A 221 -1.39 0.16 10.37
CA LYS A 221 -2.40 -0.61 9.65
C LYS A 221 -2.04 -2.10 9.60
N ARG A 222 -2.11 -2.76 10.76
CA ARG A 222 -1.96 -4.20 10.87
C ARG A 222 -3.30 -4.88 10.62
N GLU A 223 -3.62 -5.04 9.37
CA GLU A 223 -4.88 -5.57 8.89
C GLU A 223 -4.65 -6.76 7.96
N ASN A 224 -5.67 -7.57 7.79
CA ASN A 224 -5.67 -8.56 6.71
C ASN A 224 -5.47 -7.88 5.37
N ARG A 225 -4.72 -8.51 4.48
CA ARG A 225 -4.45 -7.99 3.14
C ARG A 225 -4.87 -8.99 2.08
N THR A 226 -5.30 -8.47 0.95
CA THR A 226 -5.74 -9.27 -0.19
C THR A 226 -4.97 -8.87 -1.43
N ALA A 227 -4.41 -9.86 -2.10
CA ALA A 227 -3.81 -9.71 -3.42
C ALA A 227 -4.47 -10.65 -4.43
N MET A 228 -4.66 -10.19 -5.65
CA MET A 228 -5.24 -10.95 -6.76
C MET A 228 -4.25 -10.97 -7.90
N PHE A 229 -4.05 -12.14 -8.48
CA PHE A 229 -3.10 -12.39 -9.57
C PHE A 229 -3.87 -12.97 -10.76
N VAL A 230 -3.87 -12.25 -11.86
CA VAL A 230 -4.58 -12.63 -13.09
C VAL A 230 -3.61 -13.39 -14.00
N LEU A 231 -3.94 -14.61 -14.33
CA LEU A 231 -3.13 -15.40 -15.24
C LEU A 231 -3.22 -14.85 -16.67
N ASP A 232 -2.11 -14.91 -17.40
CA ASP A 232 -2.07 -14.59 -18.83
C ASP A 232 -3.11 -15.42 -19.61
N GLY A 233 -3.66 -14.86 -20.67
CA GLY A 233 -4.64 -15.52 -21.53
C GLY A 233 -4.17 -16.84 -22.13
N ALA A 234 -2.85 -17.03 -22.29
CA ALA A 234 -2.23 -18.28 -22.73
C ALA A 234 -2.18 -19.35 -21.63
N ALA A 235 -2.30 -18.99 -20.35
CA ALA A 235 -2.32 -19.93 -19.24
C ALA A 235 -3.62 -20.73 -19.26
N ASN A 236 -3.51 -22.05 -19.42
CA ASN A 236 -4.64 -22.94 -19.60
C ASN A 236 -4.64 -24.05 -18.54
N ILE A 237 -5.01 -23.68 -17.31
CA ILE A 237 -5.19 -24.66 -16.22
C ILE A 237 -6.53 -25.35 -16.42
N GLN A 238 -6.50 -26.67 -16.56
CA GLN A 238 -7.69 -27.51 -16.74
C GLN A 238 -8.07 -28.23 -15.43
N PRO A 239 -9.34 -28.66 -15.27
CA PRO A 239 -9.70 -29.55 -14.18
C PRO A 239 -8.81 -30.80 -14.16
N GLY A 240 -8.30 -31.15 -12.97
CA GLY A 240 -7.41 -32.28 -12.79
C GLY A 240 -5.92 -31.95 -12.88
N ASP A 241 -5.54 -30.80 -13.42
CA ASP A 241 -4.13 -30.38 -13.42
C ASP A 241 -3.60 -30.19 -12.00
N ARG A 242 -2.34 -30.57 -11.78
CA ARG A 242 -1.64 -30.22 -10.54
C ARG A 242 -1.08 -28.82 -10.65
N VAL A 243 -1.45 -27.97 -9.70
CA VAL A 243 -1.00 -26.58 -9.61
C VAL A 243 -0.12 -26.42 -8.38
N THR A 244 1.05 -25.83 -8.57
CA THR A 244 1.96 -25.45 -7.48
C THR A 244 2.11 -23.94 -7.45
N VAL A 245 1.80 -23.32 -6.32
CA VAL A 245 2.02 -21.91 -6.05
C VAL A 245 3.23 -21.77 -5.14
N LYS A 246 4.18 -20.91 -5.50
CA LYS A 246 5.34 -20.59 -4.68
C LYS A 246 5.25 -19.14 -4.21
N LEU A 247 5.34 -18.95 -2.90
CA LEU A 247 5.38 -17.65 -2.23
C LEU A 247 6.83 -17.41 -1.80
N ARG A 248 7.53 -16.50 -2.48
CA ARG A 248 8.93 -16.18 -2.18
C ARG A 248 9.04 -15.01 -1.22
N HIS A 249 9.88 -15.17 -0.21
CA HIS A 249 10.22 -14.16 0.78
C HIS A 249 11.75 -14.07 0.83
N GLU A 250 12.35 -13.48 -0.20
CA GLU A 250 13.81 -13.48 -0.43
C GLU A 250 14.41 -12.07 -0.41
N SER A 251 13.66 -11.09 0.11
CA SER A 251 14.11 -9.70 0.23
C SER A 251 15.37 -9.57 1.10
N GLU A 252 16.03 -8.42 1.03
CA GLU A 252 17.12 -8.08 1.96
C GLU A 252 16.66 -7.92 3.42
N HIS A 253 15.35 -7.74 3.64
CA HIS A 253 14.76 -7.64 4.97
C HIS A 253 14.54 -9.03 5.55
N ALA A 254 15.33 -9.40 6.56
CA ALA A 254 15.27 -10.70 7.20
C ALA A 254 13.89 -11.00 7.80
N ALA A 255 13.46 -12.26 7.71
CA ALA A 255 12.25 -12.78 8.33
C ALA A 255 10.90 -12.17 7.89
N HIS A 256 10.87 -11.35 6.83
CA HIS A 256 9.66 -10.72 6.33
C HIS A 256 8.74 -11.68 5.55
N SER A 257 8.56 -12.88 6.11
CA SER A 257 7.70 -13.92 5.53
C SER A 257 6.25 -13.84 6.04
N ILE A 258 5.32 -14.34 5.24
CA ILE A 258 3.89 -14.43 5.60
C ILE A 258 3.72 -15.39 6.77
N GLY A 259 2.93 -14.99 7.77
CA GLY A 259 2.62 -15.81 8.94
C GLY A 259 1.37 -16.66 8.75
N LYS A 260 0.30 -16.09 8.19
CA LYS A 260 -0.97 -16.80 7.97
C LYS A 260 -1.55 -16.39 6.63
N PHE A 261 -2.04 -17.37 5.86
CA PHE A 261 -2.59 -17.08 4.54
C PHE A 261 -3.69 -18.05 4.13
N ARG A 262 -4.46 -17.65 3.11
CA ARG A 262 -5.42 -18.50 2.39
C ARG A 262 -5.30 -18.23 0.91
N LEU A 263 -5.48 -19.26 0.07
CA LEU A 263 -5.55 -19.16 -1.37
C LEU A 263 -6.96 -19.45 -1.86
N SER A 264 -7.42 -18.66 -2.80
CA SER A 264 -8.68 -18.88 -3.52
C SER A 264 -8.43 -18.76 -5.03
N GLN A 265 -9.33 -19.32 -5.82
CA GLN A 265 -9.26 -19.30 -7.26
C GLN A 265 -10.58 -18.83 -7.88
N SER A 266 -10.50 -18.23 -9.08
CA SER A 266 -11.63 -17.85 -9.91
C SER A 266 -11.39 -18.28 -11.34
N VAL A 267 -12.46 -18.56 -12.07
CA VAL A 267 -12.40 -18.78 -13.53
C VAL A 267 -12.27 -17.47 -14.29
N SER A 268 -12.71 -16.37 -13.68
CA SER A 268 -12.72 -15.06 -14.30
C SER A 268 -11.34 -14.44 -14.39
N ARG A 269 -11.07 -13.74 -15.49
CA ARG A 269 -9.94 -12.83 -15.67
C ARG A 269 -10.37 -11.37 -15.66
N ASP A 270 -11.64 -11.09 -15.44
CA ASP A 270 -12.23 -9.73 -15.53
C ASP A 270 -11.74 -8.77 -14.44
N ILE A 271 -10.92 -9.26 -13.52
CA ILE A 271 -10.24 -8.47 -12.49
C ILE A 271 -9.36 -7.38 -13.13
N THR A 272 -8.85 -7.59 -14.34
CA THR A 272 -8.03 -6.59 -15.05
C THR A 272 -8.79 -5.29 -15.33
N LYS A 273 -10.12 -5.32 -15.34
CA LYS A 273 -10.95 -4.11 -15.45
C LYS A 273 -10.86 -3.22 -14.21
N TRP A 274 -10.44 -3.78 -13.07
CA TRP A 274 -10.23 -3.05 -11.83
C TRP A 274 -8.80 -2.50 -11.70
N THR A 275 -7.83 -3.11 -12.42
CA THR A 275 -6.42 -2.70 -12.40
C THR A 275 -6.14 -1.53 -13.33
N LYS A 276 -7.01 -1.33 -14.32
CA LYS A 276 -7.01 -0.19 -15.23
C LYS A 276 -8.35 0.51 -15.09
N PRO A 277 -8.56 1.35 -14.07
CA PRO A 277 -9.67 2.25 -14.13
C PRO A 277 -9.49 3.01 -15.46
N GLU A 278 -10.45 2.91 -16.35
CA GLU A 278 -10.70 4.00 -17.29
C GLU A 278 -11.07 5.17 -16.39
N LEU A 279 -10.06 5.84 -15.88
CA LEU A 279 -10.18 7.16 -15.32
C LEU A 279 -10.70 7.96 -16.49
N GLY A 280 -12.04 8.06 -16.53
CA GLY A 280 -12.68 9.04 -17.38
C GLY A 280 -11.91 10.31 -17.11
N THR A 281 -11.37 10.90 -18.14
CA THR A 281 -10.63 12.16 -18.09
C THR A 281 -11.44 13.10 -17.22
N TRP A 282 -11.01 13.29 -15.98
CA TRP A 282 -11.54 14.33 -15.13
C TRP A 282 -11.10 15.63 -15.78
N HIS A 283 -11.98 16.22 -16.59
CA HIS A 283 -11.81 17.58 -17.07
C HIS A 283 -12.13 18.50 -15.88
N TYR A 284 -11.08 19.03 -15.26
CA TYR A 284 -11.19 20.16 -14.34
C TYR A 284 -11.55 21.45 -15.09
#